data_45af7323428364c25123abed8b1354f1
#
_entry.id   45af7323428364c25123abed8b1354f1
#
_cell.length_a   1.000
_cell.length_b   1.000
_cell.length_c   1.000
_cell.angle_alpha   90.00
_cell.angle_beta   90.00
_cell.angle_gamma   90.00
#
_symmetry.space_group_name_H-M   'P 1'
#
loop_
_entity.id
_entity.type
_entity.pdbx_description
1 polymer ?
#
loop_
_entity_poly.entity_id
_entity_poly.type
_entity_poly.pdbx_seq_one_letter_code
_entity_poly.pdbx_strand_id
1 'polypeptide(L)'
;MLLKNKNVNGRTINAPQANGRWDTKNVCLILSGLSLLVTYICASTAYTPIFGGFLRIIGWLFFLISIALLMPVIRFVIKYKLINQPSLTELLHSSSFDQWLISEGLFSQNMSDSSKYQLPIVKGSNHLIMVQVIGGTVNQLKSDNTVQSLRAWLNNQGLQVYVKNKYIKNGWFYYVLGDDLKHDQLRY
;
A
#
# COMPACT_ATOMS: atom_id res chain seq x y z
N MET A 1 -3.69 33.11 30.61
CA MET A 1 -3.38 33.15 29.17
C MET A 1 -3.47 31.71 28.64
N LEU A 2 -4.63 31.32 28.11
CA LEU A 2 -4.89 29.96 27.65
C LEU A 2 -4.21 29.77 26.30
N LEU A 3 -3.15 28.98 26.25
CA LEU A 3 -2.54 28.50 25.00
C LEU A 3 -3.57 27.65 24.28
N LYS A 4 -4.20 28.25 23.27
CA LYS A 4 -5.10 27.58 22.34
C LYS A 4 -4.31 26.49 21.64
N ASN A 5 -4.51 25.24 22.06
CA ASN A 5 -3.89 24.06 21.49
C ASN A 5 -4.26 24.01 19.99
N LYS A 6 -3.33 24.40 19.13
CA LYS A 6 -3.52 24.41 17.69
C LYS A 6 -3.54 22.94 17.27
N ASN A 7 -4.73 22.40 16.98
CA ASN A 7 -4.90 21.06 16.47
C ASN A 7 -3.94 20.84 15.31
N VAL A 8 -2.89 20.08 15.56
CA VAL A 8 -2.00 19.59 14.52
C VAL A 8 -2.83 18.57 13.75
N ASN A 9 -3.26 18.90 12.54
CA ASN A 9 -4.07 18.04 11.68
C ASN A 9 -3.27 16.84 11.16
N GLY A 10 -2.76 16.01 12.06
CA GLY A 10 -2.19 14.72 11.75
C GLY A 10 -3.27 13.66 11.66
N ARG A 11 -3.12 12.69 10.76
CA ARG A 11 -4.01 11.54 10.68
C ARG A 11 -3.80 10.63 11.90
N THR A 12 -4.86 10.39 12.69
CA THR A 12 -4.81 9.45 13.80
C THR A 12 -5.23 8.07 13.29
N ILE A 13 -4.42 7.07 13.58
CA ILE A 13 -4.72 5.66 13.30
C ILE A 13 -4.62 4.85 14.58
N ASN A 14 -5.35 3.75 14.65
CA ASN A 14 -5.20 2.80 15.73
C ASN A 14 -3.85 2.08 15.60
N ALA A 15 -3.22 1.76 16.74
CA ALA A 15 -2.03 0.92 16.74
C ALA A 15 -2.32 -0.37 15.96
N PRO A 16 -1.36 -0.86 15.15
CA PRO A 16 -1.57 -2.08 14.38
C PRO A 16 -1.87 -3.23 15.35
N GLN A 17 -3.12 -3.68 15.34
CA GLN A 17 -3.48 -4.93 16.00
C GLN A 17 -2.99 -6.06 15.12
N ALA A 18 -2.28 -7.02 15.71
CA ALA A 18 -1.79 -8.23 15.05
C ALA A 18 -2.92 -9.21 14.65
N ASN A 19 -4.08 -8.70 14.31
CA ASN A 19 -5.18 -9.49 13.80
C ASN A 19 -4.95 -9.71 12.30
N GLY A 20 -4.61 -10.94 11.95
CA GLY A 20 -4.55 -11.42 10.57
C GLY A 20 -5.88 -11.20 9.84
N ARG A 21 -6.12 -9.97 9.45
CA ARG A 21 -7.29 -9.60 8.66
C ARG A 21 -7.05 -10.16 7.26
N TRP A 22 -7.83 -11.14 6.89
CA TRP A 22 -7.82 -11.68 5.54
C TRP A 22 -8.03 -10.54 4.56
N ASP A 23 -7.04 -10.30 3.71
CA ASP A 23 -7.15 -9.27 2.70
C ASP A 23 -8.24 -9.68 1.72
N THR A 24 -9.16 -8.77 1.40
CA THR A 24 -10.30 -9.01 0.49
C THR A 24 -9.86 -9.68 -0.83
N LYS A 25 -8.62 -9.40 -1.28
CA LYS A 25 -8.02 -10.00 -2.48
C LYS A 25 -7.77 -11.50 -2.31
N ASN A 26 -7.24 -11.92 -1.16
CA ASN A 26 -6.98 -13.32 -0.88
C ASN A 26 -8.29 -14.11 -0.78
N VAL A 27 -9.33 -13.50 -0.20
CA VAL A 27 -10.67 -14.11 -0.16
C VAL A 27 -11.25 -14.25 -1.57
N CYS A 28 -11.16 -13.23 -2.42
CA CYS A 28 -11.61 -13.32 -3.82
C CYS A 28 -10.85 -14.38 -4.62
N LEU A 29 -9.53 -14.52 -4.42
CA LEU A 29 -8.72 -15.55 -5.07
C LEU A 29 -9.14 -16.97 -4.64
N ILE A 30 -9.33 -17.20 -3.34
CA ILE A 30 -9.77 -18.50 -2.82
C ILE A 30 -11.17 -18.86 -3.35
N LEU A 31 -12.11 -17.90 -3.32
CA LEU A 31 -13.47 -18.13 -3.82
C LEU A 31 -13.48 -18.39 -5.33
N SER A 32 -12.66 -17.69 -6.11
CA SER A 32 -12.54 -17.94 -7.55
C SER A 32 -11.95 -19.32 -7.85
N GLY A 33 -10.94 -19.75 -7.08
CA GLY A 33 -10.36 -21.10 -7.17
C GLY A 33 -11.37 -22.19 -6.88
N LEU A 34 -12.16 -22.04 -5.79
CA LEU A 34 -13.24 -22.97 -5.45
C LEU A 34 -14.30 -23.02 -6.55
N SER A 35 -14.70 -21.90 -7.11
CA SER A 35 -15.71 -21.84 -8.17
C SER A 35 -15.21 -22.50 -9.48
N LEU A 36 -13.93 -22.37 -9.83
CA LEU A 36 -13.32 -23.11 -10.95
C LEU A 36 -13.28 -24.62 -10.70
N LEU A 37 -13.02 -25.05 -9.49
CA LEU A 37 -13.02 -26.46 -9.11
C LEU A 37 -14.42 -27.07 -9.27
N VAL A 38 -15.47 -26.36 -8.84
CA VAL A 38 -16.87 -26.78 -9.06
C VAL A 38 -17.18 -26.84 -10.55
N THR A 39 -16.74 -25.86 -11.35
CA THR A 39 -16.91 -25.86 -12.81
C THR A 39 -16.27 -27.11 -13.43
N TYR A 40 -15.05 -27.45 -13.00
CA TYR A 40 -14.35 -28.64 -13.48
C TYR A 40 -15.09 -29.93 -13.14
N ILE A 41 -15.57 -30.07 -11.90
CA ILE A 41 -16.37 -31.23 -11.48
C ILE A 41 -17.66 -31.34 -12.30
N CYS A 42 -18.39 -30.24 -12.48
CA CYS A 42 -19.60 -30.21 -13.31
C CYS A 42 -19.32 -30.59 -14.75
N ALA A 43 -18.20 -30.12 -15.34
CA ALA A 43 -17.81 -30.45 -16.70
C ALA A 43 -17.44 -31.94 -16.84
N SER A 44 -16.72 -32.53 -15.87
CA SER A 44 -16.30 -33.93 -15.90
C SER A 44 -17.47 -34.89 -15.73
N THR A 45 -18.52 -34.48 -14.99
CA THR A 45 -19.73 -35.28 -14.76
C THR A 45 -20.84 -35.05 -15.78
N ALA A 46 -20.70 -34.05 -16.65
CA ALA A 46 -21.68 -33.66 -17.68
C ALA A 46 -21.92 -34.74 -18.79
N TYR A 47 -21.12 -35.78 -18.81
CA TYR A 47 -21.29 -36.95 -19.72
C TYR A 47 -22.30 -37.96 -19.24
N THR A 48 -22.88 -37.81 -18.04
CA THR A 48 -23.94 -38.73 -17.55
C THR A 48 -25.25 -38.47 -18.29
N PRO A 49 -25.94 -39.53 -18.79
CA PRO A 49 -27.09 -39.37 -19.70
C PRO A 49 -28.33 -38.75 -19.05
N ILE A 50 -28.45 -38.80 -17.72
CA ILE A 50 -29.66 -38.33 -17.01
C ILE A 50 -29.54 -36.86 -16.56
N PHE A 51 -28.37 -36.40 -16.15
CA PHE A 51 -28.17 -35.05 -15.57
C PHE A 51 -27.22 -34.13 -16.35
N GLY A 52 -26.69 -34.60 -17.49
CA GLY A 52 -25.65 -33.89 -18.25
C GLY A 52 -26.04 -32.50 -18.68
N GLY A 53 -27.29 -32.25 -19.08
CA GLY A 53 -27.78 -30.94 -19.48
C GLY A 53 -27.84 -29.96 -18.30
N PHE A 54 -28.33 -30.38 -17.17
CA PHE A 54 -28.43 -29.57 -15.95
C PHE A 54 -27.04 -29.23 -15.38
N LEU A 55 -26.13 -30.19 -15.34
CA LEU A 55 -24.76 -30.00 -14.88
C LEU A 55 -23.98 -29.00 -15.78
N ARG A 56 -24.24 -28.99 -17.08
CA ARG A 56 -23.67 -27.99 -17.99
C ARG A 56 -24.11 -26.57 -17.66
N ILE A 57 -25.40 -26.37 -17.38
CA ILE A 57 -25.92 -25.03 -17.02
C ILE A 57 -25.28 -24.57 -15.70
N ILE A 58 -25.21 -25.44 -14.70
CA ILE A 58 -24.55 -25.14 -13.41
C ILE A 58 -23.07 -24.81 -13.63
N GLY A 59 -22.34 -25.61 -14.40
CA GLY A 59 -20.94 -25.36 -14.72
C GLY A 59 -20.71 -24.01 -15.37
N TRP A 60 -21.54 -23.61 -16.34
CA TRP A 60 -21.48 -22.29 -16.96
C TRP A 60 -21.73 -21.15 -15.95
N LEU A 61 -22.68 -21.33 -15.04
CA LEU A 61 -23.01 -20.34 -14.02
C LEU A 61 -21.83 -20.13 -13.06
N PHE A 62 -21.22 -21.20 -12.58
CA PHE A 62 -20.03 -21.12 -11.73
C PHE A 62 -18.82 -20.54 -12.47
N PHE A 63 -18.66 -20.81 -13.75
CA PHE A 63 -17.62 -20.21 -14.60
C PHE A 63 -17.78 -18.69 -14.70
N LEU A 64 -18.99 -18.20 -14.91
CA LEU A 64 -19.27 -16.75 -14.94
C LEU A 64 -19.01 -16.09 -13.58
N ILE A 65 -19.38 -16.75 -12.47
CA ILE A 65 -19.09 -16.28 -11.10
C ILE A 65 -17.57 -16.19 -10.89
N SER A 66 -16.82 -17.17 -11.36
CA SER A 66 -15.35 -17.16 -11.24
C SER A 66 -14.73 -15.98 -11.97
N ILE A 67 -15.18 -15.68 -13.20
CA ILE A 67 -14.73 -14.52 -13.96
C ILE A 67 -15.07 -13.23 -13.22
N ALA A 68 -16.28 -13.10 -12.68
CA ALA A 68 -16.69 -11.92 -11.92
C ALA A 68 -15.83 -11.71 -10.66
N LEU A 69 -15.47 -12.78 -9.96
CA LEU A 69 -14.59 -12.73 -8.78
C LEU A 69 -13.13 -12.42 -9.12
N LEU A 70 -12.67 -12.78 -10.34
CA LEU A 70 -11.32 -12.44 -10.81
C LEU A 70 -11.21 -10.99 -11.29
N MET A 71 -12.29 -10.34 -11.72
CA MET A 71 -12.28 -8.97 -12.22
C MET A 71 -11.62 -7.96 -11.29
N PRO A 72 -11.91 -7.89 -9.97
CA PRO A 72 -11.24 -6.98 -9.06
C PRO A 72 -9.74 -7.28 -8.92
N VAL A 73 -9.35 -8.55 -9.02
CA VAL A 73 -7.94 -8.97 -8.96
C VAL A 73 -7.22 -8.53 -10.24
N ILE A 74 -7.82 -8.75 -11.40
CA ILE A 74 -7.28 -8.33 -12.70
C ILE A 74 -7.16 -6.81 -12.77
N ARG A 75 -8.18 -6.06 -12.36
CA ARG A 75 -8.12 -4.59 -12.28
C ARG A 75 -6.99 -4.11 -11.37
N PHE A 76 -6.78 -4.80 -10.26
CA PHE A 76 -5.69 -4.48 -9.34
C PHE A 76 -4.33 -4.74 -10.00
N VAL A 77 -4.14 -5.90 -10.65
CA VAL A 77 -2.89 -6.26 -11.34
C VAL A 77 -2.61 -5.29 -12.49
N ILE A 78 -3.63 -4.95 -13.30
CA ILE A 78 -3.49 -3.98 -14.39
C ILE A 78 -3.16 -2.60 -13.86
N LYS A 79 -3.85 -2.13 -12.82
CA LYS A 79 -3.61 -0.81 -12.22
C LYS A 79 -2.22 -0.67 -11.62
N TYR A 80 -1.70 -1.73 -10.98
CA TYR A 80 -0.43 -1.66 -10.23
C TYR A 80 0.78 -2.25 -10.96
N LYS A 81 0.60 -3.08 -11.99
CA LYS A 81 1.75 -3.72 -12.70
C LYS A 81 1.94 -3.30 -14.16
N LEU A 82 0.90 -2.92 -14.90
CA LEU A 82 1.00 -2.78 -16.35
C LEU A 82 0.79 -1.36 -16.90
N ILE A 83 0.03 -0.47 -16.23
CA ILE A 83 -0.43 0.76 -16.88
C ILE A 83 -0.07 2.05 -16.12
N ASN A 84 0.10 2.01 -14.82
CA ASN A 84 0.48 3.19 -14.05
C ASN A 84 1.47 2.80 -12.95
N GLN A 85 2.68 3.27 -13.04
CA GLN A 85 3.47 3.47 -11.83
C GLN A 85 2.61 4.36 -10.92
N PRO A 86 2.28 3.90 -9.70
CA PRO A 86 1.45 4.70 -8.81
C PRO A 86 2.14 6.04 -8.62
N SER A 87 1.38 7.12 -8.71
CA SER A 87 1.94 8.44 -8.48
C SER A 87 2.53 8.48 -7.06
N LEU A 88 3.66 9.15 -6.87
CA LEU A 88 4.28 9.29 -5.56
C LEU A 88 3.25 9.76 -4.51
N THR A 89 2.35 10.66 -4.89
CA THR A 89 1.28 11.17 -4.04
C THR A 89 0.31 10.07 -3.58
N GLU A 90 -0.10 9.17 -4.46
CA GLU A 90 -0.96 8.03 -4.09
C GLU A 90 -0.26 7.06 -3.15
N LEU A 91 1.02 6.78 -3.40
CA LEU A 91 1.83 5.92 -2.54
C LEU A 91 1.96 6.47 -1.12
N LEU A 92 2.22 7.77 -0.98
CA LEU A 92 2.36 8.44 0.32
C LEU A 92 1.04 8.47 1.13
N HIS A 93 -0.11 8.24 0.49
CA HIS A 93 -1.41 8.12 1.15
C HIS A 93 -1.86 6.66 1.35
N SER A 94 -1.00 5.70 1.04
CA SER A 94 -1.30 4.28 1.19
C SER A 94 -1.13 3.80 2.63
N SER A 95 -1.86 2.77 3.01
CA SER A 95 -1.70 2.11 4.31
C SER A 95 -0.30 1.48 4.50
N SER A 96 0.37 1.12 3.41
CA SER A 96 1.74 0.59 3.47
C SER A 96 2.76 1.68 3.86
N PHE A 97 2.52 2.94 3.46
CA PHE A 97 3.34 4.06 3.89
C PHE A 97 3.11 4.41 5.37
N ASP A 98 1.86 4.31 5.84
CA ASP A 98 1.57 4.48 7.27
C ASP A 98 2.30 3.45 8.14
N GLN A 99 2.31 2.18 7.69
CA GLN A 99 3.06 1.13 8.37
C GLN A 99 4.56 1.40 8.36
N TRP A 100 5.09 1.92 7.26
CA TRP A 100 6.49 2.35 7.18
C TRP A 100 6.79 3.48 8.16
N LEU A 101 5.94 4.51 8.25
CA LEU A 101 6.11 5.60 9.24
C LEU A 101 6.14 5.06 10.66
N ILE A 102 5.32 4.07 10.99
CA ILE A 102 5.28 3.44 12.30
C ILE A 102 6.54 2.62 12.56
N SER A 103 6.98 1.81 11.60
CA SER A 103 8.18 0.97 11.74
C SER A 103 9.45 1.78 11.93
N GLU A 104 9.51 2.98 11.32
CA GLU A 104 10.62 3.92 11.50
C GLU A 104 10.47 4.80 12.76
N GLY A 105 9.41 4.62 13.55
CA GLY A 105 9.17 5.42 14.75
C GLY A 105 8.81 6.89 14.46
N LEU A 106 8.34 7.18 13.24
CA LEU A 106 7.95 8.51 12.78
C LEU A 106 6.50 8.83 13.15
N PHE A 107 6.16 8.67 14.41
CA PHE A 107 4.83 8.96 14.95
C PHE A 107 4.94 9.62 16.32
N SER A 108 3.85 10.23 16.77
CA SER A 108 3.68 10.69 18.14
C SER A 108 2.63 9.83 18.83
N GLN A 109 2.94 9.35 20.04
CA GLN A 109 1.95 8.69 20.88
C GLN A 109 1.05 9.73 21.53
N ASN A 110 -0.24 9.49 21.54
CA ASN A 110 -1.16 10.33 22.29
C ASN A 110 -1.01 10.02 23.79
N MET A 111 -0.70 11.02 24.60
CA MET A 111 -0.55 10.84 26.06
C MET A 111 -1.84 10.35 26.74
N SER A 112 -3.00 10.60 26.13
CA SER A 112 -4.30 10.18 26.68
C SER A 112 -4.72 8.78 26.29
N ASP A 113 -4.14 8.22 25.22
CA ASP A 113 -4.50 6.89 24.69
C ASP A 113 -3.30 6.28 23.96
N SER A 114 -2.58 5.41 24.64
CA SER A 114 -1.38 4.74 24.12
C SER A 114 -1.68 3.80 22.93
N SER A 115 -2.94 3.49 22.69
CA SER A 115 -3.36 2.67 21.53
C SER A 115 -3.48 3.46 20.24
N LYS A 116 -3.36 4.80 20.29
CA LYS A 116 -3.50 5.67 19.12
C LYS A 116 -2.18 6.34 18.77
N TYR A 117 -1.75 6.13 17.53
CA TYR A 117 -0.62 6.82 16.94
C TYR A 117 -1.07 8.02 16.12
N GLN A 118 -0.44 9.16 16.35
CA GLN A 118 -0.60 10.33 15.52
C GLN A 118 0.51 10.34 14.48
N LEU A 119 0.15 10.14 13.22
CA LEU A 119 1.08 10.18 12.11
C LEU A 119 1.32 11.61 11.63
N PRO A 120 2.53 11.91 11.11
CA PRO A 120 2.81 13.20 10.49
C PRO A 120 1.95 13.41 9.24
N ILE A 121 1.66 14.66 8.92
CA ILE A 121 1.13 15.00 7.62
C ILE A 121 2.24 14.82 6.60
N VAL A 122 1.93 14.11 5.52
CA VAL A 122 2.86 13.89 4.41
C VAL A 122 2.28 14.47 3.14
N LYS A 123 3.12 15.17 2.37
CA LYS A 123 2.78 15.71 1.07
C LYS A 123 3.83 15.25 0.07
N GLY A 124 3.41 14.90 -1.14
CA GLY A 124 4.28 14.46 -2.22
C GLY A 124 4.12 15.30 -3.47
N SER A 125 5.19 15.44 -4.19
CA SER A 125 5.26 15.95 -5.56
C SER A 125 6.23 15.05 -6.32
N ASN A 126 6.27 15.11 -7.65
CA ASN A 126 7.04 14.20 -8.51
C ASN A 126 8.50 13.94 -8.08
N HIS A 127 9.13 14.89 -7.41
CA HIS A 127 10.53 14.79 -6.96
C HIS A 127 10.73 15.22 -5.50
N LEU A 128 9.66 15.28 -4.72
CA LEU A 128 9.75 15.84 -3.37
C LEU A 128 8.78 15.12 -2.43
N ILE A 129 9.30 14.69 -1.28
CA ILE A 129 8.48 14.21 -0.15
C ILE A 129 8.66 15.20 0.98
N MET A 130 7.55 15.69 1.49
CA MET A 130 7.49 16.58 2.64
C MET A 130 6.82 15.86 3.80
N VAL A 131 7.51 15.74 4.92
CA VAL A 131 7.00 15.13 6.15
C VAL A 131 6.93 16.20 7.23
N GLN A 132 5.78 16.38 7.83
CA GLN A 132 5.64 17.32 8.95
C GLN A 132 6.45 16.81 10.14
N VAL A 133 7.27 17.68 10.72
CA VAL A 133 8.01 17.34 11.93
C VAL A 133 7.05 17.36 13.13
N ILE A 134 6.90 16.22 13.79
CA ILE A 134 6.09 16.07 15.01
C ILE A 134 6.96 15.56 16.13
N GLY A 135 6.81 16.13 17.34
CA GLY A 135 7.59 15.72 18.50
C GLY A 135 9.10 15.69 18.24
N GLY A 136 9.78 14.69 18.76
CA GLY A 136 11.24 14.49 18.64
C GLY A 136 11.72 13.78 17.37
N THR A 137 10.90 13.65 16.33
CA THR A 137 11.18 12.83 15.13
C THR A 137 12.26 13.41 14.19
N VAL A 138 12.78 14.62 14.46
CA VAL A 138 13.79 15.28 13.61
C VAL A 138 15.05 14.43 13.43
N ASN A 139 15.56 13.82 14.50
CA ASN A 139 16.78 13.02 14.44
C ASN A 139 16.57 11.73 13.63
N GLN A 140 15.39 11.11 13.75
CA GLN A 140 15.02 9.94 12.97
C GLN A 140 14.88 10.30 11.49
N LEU A 141 14.18 11.40 11.14
CA LEU A 141 14.05 11.88 9.77
C LEU A 141 15.42 12.20 9.12
N LYS A 142 16.39 12.68 9.92
CA LYS A 142 17.76 12.95 9.46
C LYS A 142 18.61 11.70 9.30
N SER A 143 18.26 10.60 9.95
CA SER A 143 19.05 9.38 9.96
C SER A 143 19.24 8.82 8.57
N ASP A 144 20.44 8.38 8.25
CA ASP A 144 20.75 7.72 6.98
C ASP A 144 20.05 6.36 6.87
N ASN A 145 19.81 5.68 8.00
CA ASN A 145 19.04 4.44 8.03
C ASN A 145 17.60 4.67 7.55
N THR A 146 16.93 5.74 8.03
CA THR A 146 15.58 6.10 7.57
C THR A 146 15.55 6.47 6.09
N VAL A 147 16.61 7.15 5.59
CA VAL A 147 16.73 7.46 4.17
C VAL A 147 16.86 6.19 3.33
N GLN A 148 17.69 5.25 3.75
CA GLN A 148 17.85 3.96 3.06
C GLN A 148 16.58 3.11 3.11
N SER A 149 15.90 3.09 4.25
CA SER A 149 14.61 2.42 4.43
C SER A 149 13.54 3.04 3.53
N LEU A 150 13.46 4.38 3.43
CA LEU A 150 12.57 5.07 2.51
C LEU A 150 12.85 4.70 1.05
N ARG A 151 14.12 4.68 0.65
CA ARG A 151 14.54 4.25 -0.68
C ARG A 151 14.10 2.80 -0.96
N ALA A 152 14.39 1.89 -0.05
CA ALA A 152 13.98 0.49 -0.18
C ALA A 152 12.47 0.35 -0.29
N TRP A 153 11.71 1.10 0.52
CA TRP A 153 10.25 1.10 0.45
C TRP A 153 9.75 1.62 -0.91
N LEU A 154 10.28 2.75 -1.42
CA LEU A 154 9.90 3.31 -2.72
C LEU A 154 10.23 2.35 -3.87
N ASN A 155 11.40 1.72 -3.84
CA ASN A 155 11.80 0.73 -4.83
C ASN A 155 10.87 -0.51 -4.83
N ASN A 156 10.46 -0.98 -3.65
CA ASN A 156 9.49 -2.07 -3.52
C ASN A 156 8.10 -1.70 -4.07
N GLN A 157 7.78 -0.41 -4.12
CA GLN A 157 6.56 0.09 -4.77
C GLN A 157 6.73 0.32 -6.29
N GLY A 158 7.90 0.02 -6.84
CA GLY A 158 8.20 0.15 -8.27
C GLY A 158 8.73 1.53 -8.68
N LEU A 159 9.04 2.43 -7.73
CA LEU A 159 9.68 3.72 -7.99
C LEU A 159 11.19 3.60 -7.81
N GLN A 160 11.94 3.59 -8.91
CA GLN A 160 13.41 3.61 -8.89
C GLN A 160 13.91 5.03 -8.65
N VAL A 161 13.99 5.41 -7.38
CA VAL A 161 14.40 6.76 -6.97
C VAL A 161 15.40 6.68 -5.81
N TYR A 162 16.22 7.72 -5.68
CA TYR A 162 17.10 7.90 -4.54
C TYR A 162 16.90 9.28 -3.92
N VAL A 163 17.24 9.42 -2.65
CA VAL A 163 17.20 10.71 -1.96
C VAL A 163 18.47 11.49 -2.30
N LYS A 164 18.34 12.52 -3.14
CA LYS A 164 19.44 13.40 -3.58
C LYS A 164 19.86 14.38 -2.49
N ASN A 165 18.90 14.90 -1.76
CA ASN A 165 19.13 15.90 -0.71
C ASN A 165 18.05 15.81 0.37
N LYS A 166 18.38 16.28 1.57
CA LYS A 166 17.47 16.34 2.71
C LYS A 166 17.69 17.63 3.49
N TYR A 167 16.62 18.33 3.86
CA TYR A 167 16.68 19.57 4.65
C TYR A 167 15.39 19.82 5.43
N ILE A 168 15.47 20.74 6.40
CA ILE A 168 14.31 21.17 7.20
C ILE A 168 14.01 22.63 6.86
N LYS A 169 12.72 22.93 6.68
CA LYS A 169 12.24 24.31 6.51
C LYS A 169 10.81 24.44 7.05
N ASN A 170 10.57 25.46 7.89
CA ASN A 170 9.24 25.81 8.39
C ASN A 170 8.46 24.64 9.06
N GLY A 171 9.12 23.80 9.84
CA GLY A 171 8.49 22.66 10.51
C GLY A 171 8.20 21.46 9.60
N TRP A 172 8.73 21.47 8.38
CA TRP A 172 8.67 20.37 7.44
C TRP A 172 10.06 19.82 7.15
N PHE A 173 10.14 18.50 7.06
CA PHE A 173 11.31 17.79 6.59
C PHE A 173 11.12 17.45 5.11
N TYR A 174 12.11 17.76 4.30
CA TYR A 174 12.09 17.62 2.86
C TYR A 174 13.07 16.54 2.42
N TYR A 175 12.59 15.56 1.66
CA TYR A 175 13.41 14.62 0.90
C TYR A 175 13.29 14.98 -0.57
N VAL A 176 14.38 15.41 -1.18
CA VAL A 176 14.46 15.68 -2.63
C VAL A 176 14.85 14.38 -3.32
N LEU A 177 14.01 13.91 -4.23
CA LEU A 177 14.22 12.66 -4.95
C LEU A 177 14.90 12.92 -6.29
N GLY A 178 15.77 12.00 -6.70
CA GLY A 178 16.38 11.93 -8.03
C GLY A 178 16.08 10.59 -8.66
N ASP A 179 16.08 10.53 -10.00
CA ASP A 179 15.85 9.29 -10.75
C ASP A 179 17.13 8.43 -10.75
N ASP A 180 17.04 7.18 -10.37
CA ASP A 180 18.18 6.26 -10.28
C ASP A 180 18.76 5.89 -11.68
N LEU A 181 17.94 6.01 -12.72
CA LEU A 181 18.31 5.67 -14.11
C LEU A 181 19.46 6.52 -14.66
N LYS A 182 19.78 7.69 -14.06
CA LYS A 182 20.92 8.53 -14.49
C LYS A 182 22.21 8.23 -13.75
N HIS A 183 22.18 7.46 -12.66
CA HIS A 183 23.38 7.19 -11.87
C HIS A 183 24.20 6.01 -12.42
N ASP A 184 23.56 5.03 -13.05
CA ASP A 184 24.25 3.89 -13.65
C ASP A 184 24.94 4.21 -14.98
N GLN A 185 24.54 5.27 -15.68
CA GLN A 185 25.14 5.69 -16.95
C GLN A 185 26.45 6.47 -16.80
N LEU A 186 26.83 6.87 -15.59
CA LEU A 186 28.08 7.61 -15.32
C LEU A 186 29.22 6.72 -14.75
N ARG A 187 29.04 5.40 -14.72
CA ARG A 187 30.05 4.45 -14.23
C ARG A 187 30.74 3.60 -15.32
N TYR A 188 30.66 4.04 -16.59
CA TYR A 188 31.39 3.44 -17.69
C TYR A 188 32.26 4.46 -18.40
#